data_f10f3b2cad8c03d2ecf0ba3984b70f40
#
_entry.id   f10f3b2cad8c03d2ecf0ba3984b70f40
#
_cell.length_a   1.000
_cell.length_b   1.000
_cell.length_c   1.000
_cell.angle_alpha   90.00
_cell.angle_beta   90.00
_cell.angle_gamma   90.00
#
_symmetry.space_group_name_H-M   'P 1'
#
loop_
_entity.id
_entity.type
_entity.pdbx_description
1 polymer ?
#
loop_
_entity_poly.entity_id
_entity_poly.type
_entity_poly.pdbx_seq_one_letter_code
_entity_poly.pdbx_strand_id
1 'polypeptide(L)'
;MSRETTANAVLAPLIDTVHRQLLDQGHRDATSVAQLVVEHDPLLDESSIADVVRRVQSRVGGLGVLDPFLADGTVDEIMINGAGDLWVERHGRLECTGVIVESATTYALLERIVAPLGLRIDRTSPWVDARLPDGSRVNGVVPPLAVDGPLLTIRRFGARRVELSDACTPGVARFLEWAVKARCNIIVSGGAGAGKTTLLNAVAGFISSDERVVTIEDAAELRLPGRHVLRLESRPANAEGAGEVSIRDLVRNALRMRPDRIVVGEVRSGEAIDMLQAMNTGHDGSLSTCHANSPADAIRRLETLVLMGDIALPLSAVREQLRAAIDLIVHVARRPDGSRGVVAVAEPEVHAETGDAVSVRSLTTSHGMLRALPRRVRRGTFAGGPSPEWIES
;
A
#
# COMPACT_ATOMS: atom_id res chain seq x y z
N MET A 1 -26.34 10.74 -27.33
CA MET A 1 -27.03 9.81 -26.41
C MET A 1 -26.75 8.41 -26.93
N SER A 2 -25.92 7.63 -26.23
CA SER A 2 -25.48 6.30 -26.69
C SER A 2 -26.58 5.25 -26.45
N ARG A 3 -26.54 4.14 -27.20
CA ARG A 3 -27.48 3.00 -27.05
C ARG A 3 -27.51 2.43 -25.62
N GLU A 4 -26.40 2.56 -24.86
CA GLU A 4 -26.29 2.12 -23.45
C GLU A 4 -27.15 2.95 -22.49
N THR A 5 -27.29 4.25 -22.71
CA THR A 5 -28.12 5.12 -21.84
C THR A 5 -29.59 4.78 -21.94
N THR A 6 -30.05 4.36 -23.12
CA THR A 6 -31.47 3.97 -23.36
C THR A 6 -31.75 2.58 -22.76
N ALA A 7 -30.84 1.63 -22.88
CA ALA A 7 -30.99 0.29 -22.29
C ALA A 7 -30.99 0.35 -20.74
N ASN A 8 -30.17 1.22 -20.15
CA ASN A 8 -30.13 1.46 -18.71
C ASN A 8 -31.47 1.99 -18.16
N ALA A 9 -32.14 2.90 -18.87
CA ALA A 9 -33.41 3.47 -18.44
C ALA A 9 -34.56 2.44 -18.51
N VAL A 10 -34.51 1.49 -19.43
CA VAL A 10 -35.55 0.46 -19.61
C VAL A 10 -35.47 -0.62 -18.50
N LEU A 11 -34.29 -1.03 -18.09
CA LEU A 11 -34.10 -2.08 -17.08
C LEU A 11 -34.21 -1.57 -15.63
N ALA A 12 -34.12 -0.28 -15.37
CA ALA A 12 -34.13 0.30 -14.04
C ALA A 12 -35.36 -0.09 -13.19
N PRO A 13 -36.62 -0.02 -13.73
CA PRO A 13 -37.80 -0.41 -12.95
C PRO A 13 -37.80 -1.89 -12.57
N LEU A 14 -37.32 -2.77 -13.45
CA LEU A 14 -37.20 -4.19 -13.18
C LEU A 14 -36.20 -4.48 -12.08
N ILE A 15 -35.02 -3.84 -12.13
CA ILE A 15 -33.99 -3.93 -11.09
C ILE A 15 -34.53 -3.52 -9.73
N ASP A 16 -35.31 -2.42 -9.68
CA ASP A 16 -35.89 -1.94 -8.42
C ASP A 16 -36.95 -2.90 -7.86
N THR A 17 -37.74 -3.53 -8.74
CA THR A 17 -38.76 -4.49 -8.34
C THR A 17 -38.14 -5.78 -7.80
N VAL A 18 -37.21 -6.37 -8.55
CA VAL A 18 -36.50 -7.59 -8.13
C VAL A 18 -35.70 -7.36 -6.84
N HIS A 19 -35.03 -6.21 -6.72
CA HIS A 19 -34.29 -5.85 -5.50
C HIS A 19 -35.21 -5.78 -4.28
N ARG A 20 -36.38 -5.13 -4.39
CA ARG A 20 -37.34 -5.04 -3.30
C ARG A 20 -37.88 -6.40 -2.87
N GLN A 21 -38.21 -7.25 -3.83
CA GLN A 21 -38.71 -8.61 -3.57
C GLN A 21 -37.66 -9.49 -2.87
N LEU A 22 -36.38 -9.35 -3.24
CA LEU A 22 -35.27 -10.06 -2.60
C LEU A 22 -35.05 -9.64 -1.14
N LEU A 23 -35.25 -8.36 -0.84
CA LEU A 23 -35.18 -7.87 0.55
C LEU A 23 -36.27 -8.50 1.41
N ASP A 24 -37.47 -8.69 0.85
CA ASP A 24 -38.60 -9.29 1.55
C ASP A 24 -38.46 -10.82 1.73
N GLN A 25 -37.83 -11.51 0.77
CA GLN A 25 -37.72 -12.97 0.77
C GLN A 25 -36.42 -13.52 1.39
N GLY A 26 -35.40 -12.67 1.60
CA GLY A 26 -34.13 -13.05 2.22
C GLY A 26 -33.18 -13.91 1.36
N HIS A 27 -33.52 -14.18 0.10
CA HIS A 27 -32.68 -14.93 -0.84
C HIS A 27 -31.63 -14.01 -1.50
N ARG A 28 -30.38 -14.45 -1.61
CA ARG A 28 -29.26 -13.61 -2.10
C ARG A 28 -28.38 -14.26 -3.18
N ASP A 29 -28.66 -15.50 -3.56
CA ASP A 29 -27.86 -16.20 -4.57
C ASP A 29 -28.28 -15.83 -6.02
N ALA A 30 -27.31 -15.96 -6.94
CA ALA A 30 -27.50 -15.56 -8.34
C ALA A 30 -28.63 -16.32 -9.05
N THR A 31 -28.87 -17.57 -8.68
CA THR A 31 -29.88 -18.43 -9.30
C THR A 31 -31.27 -17.96 -8.92
N SER A 32 -31.50 -17.64 -7.64
CA SER A 32 -32.77 -17.09 -7.17
C SER A 32 -33.06 -15.71 -7.78
N VAL A 33 -32.03 -14.86 -7.94
CA VAL A 33 -32.17 -13.56 -8.63
C VAL A 33 -32.55 -13.74 -10.09
N ALA A 34 -31.90 -14.67 -10.81
CA ALA A 34 -32.18 -14.91 -12.21
C ALA A 34 -33.63 -15.44 -12.42
N GLN A 35 -34.11 -16.31 -11.53
CA GLN A 35 -35.50 -16.79 -11.55
C GLN A 35 -36.50 -15.66 -11.39
N LEU A 36 -36.28 -14.76 -10.41
CA LEU A 36 -37.15 -13.61 -10.22
C LEU A 36 -37.14 -12.65 -11.41
N VAL A 37 -35.99 -12.45 -12.06
CA VAL A 37 -35.89 -11.63 -13.28
C VAL A 37 -36.75 -12.22 -14.39
N VAL A 38 -36.66 -13.52 -14.64
CA VAL A 38 -37.43 -14.24 -15.67
C VAL A 38 -38.93 -14.26 -15.32
N GLU A 39 -39.29 -14.36 -14.04
CA GLU A 39 -40.70 -14.28 -13.60
C GLU A 39 -41.33 -12.91 -13.90
N HIS A 40 -40.56 -11.83 -13.76
CA HIS A 40 -41.05 -10.47 -14.00
C HIS A 40 -40.99 -10.05 -15.46
N ASP A 41 -40.03 -10.55 -16.23
CA ASP A 41 -39.92 -10.30 -17.67
C ASP A 41 -39.37 -11.53 -18.41
N PRO A 42 -40.25 -12.42 -18.86
CA PRO A 42 -39.86 -13.65 -19.58
C PRO A 42 -39.32 -13.39 -21.01
N LEU A 43 -39.35 -12.16 -21.50
CA LEU A 43 -38.92 -11.82 -22.87
C LEU A 43 -37.47 -11.30 -22.92
N LEU A 44 -36.81 -11.16 -21.79
CA LEU A 44 -35.42 -10.75 -21.73
C LEU A 44 -34.50 -11.83 -22.31
N ASP A 45 -33.54 -11.39 -23.10
CA ASP A 45 -32.45 -12.26 -23.54
C ASP A 45 -31.45 -12.57 -22.37
N GLU A 46 -30.66 -13.63 -22.56
CA GLU A 46 -29.69 -14.09 -21.53
C GLU A 46 -28.71 -13.00 -21.10
N SER A 47 -28.31 -12.10 -22.02
CA SER A 47 -27.35 -11.03 -21.72
C SER A 47 -27.99 -9.96 -20.84
N SER A 48 -29.24 -9.63 -21.08
CA SER A 48 -30.04 -8.69 -20.29
C SER A 48 -30.36 -9.26 -18.90
N ILE A 49 -30.71 -10.57 -18.83
CA ILE A 49 -30.91 -11.25 -17.55
C ILE A 49 -29.59 -11.20 -16.71
N ALA A 50 -28.47 -11.55 -17.32
CA ALA A 50 -27.17 -11.52 -16.64
C ALA A 50 -26.81 -10.09 -16.16
N ASP A 51 -27.15 -9.06 -16.90
CA ASP A 51 -26.93 -7.67 -16.52
C ASP A 51 -27.83 -7.25 -15.34
N VAL A 52 -29.10 -7.60 -15.36
CA VAL A 52 -30.05 -7.34 -14.25
C VAL A 52 -29.59 -8.08 -12.99
N VAL A 53 -29.26 -9.38 -13.10
CA VAL A 53 -28.76 -10.18 -11.97
C VAL A 53 -27.54 -9.54 -11.34
N ARG A 54 -26.56 -9.16 -12.12
CA ARG A 54 -25.33 -8.49 -11.65
C ARG A 54 -25.64 -7.19 -10.91
N ARG A 55 -26.52 -6.34 -11.46
CA ARG A 55 -26.90 -5.06 -10.85
C ARG A 55 -27.71 -5.23 -9.57
N VAL A 56 -28.60 -6.22 -9.53
CA VAL A 56 -29.36 -6.54 -8.32
C VAL A 56 -28.44 -7.07 -7.24
N GLN A 57 -27.53 -8.00 -7.57
CA GLN A 57 -26.55 -8.52 -6.63
C GLN A 57 -25.61 -7.44 -6.09
N SER A 58 -25.17 -6.52 -6.95
CA SER A 58 -24.40 -5.35 -6.57
C SER A 58 -25.15 -4.46 -5.58
N ARG A 59 -26.48 -4.29 -5.74
CA ARG A 59 -27.30 -3.53 -4.79
C ARG A 59 -27.56 -4.25 -3.47
N VAL A 60 -27.64 -5.58 -3.49
CA VAL A 60 -27.94 -6.39 -2.30
C VAL A 60 -26.70 -6.66 -1.44
N GLY A 61 -25.61 -7.01 -2.07
CA GLY A 61 -24.38 -7.44 -1.37
C GLY A 61 -23.10 -6.73 -1.79
N GLY A 62 -23.12 -5.94 -2.87
CA GLY A 62 -21.99 -5.18 -3.39
C GLY A 62 -21.98 -3.71 -2.95
N LEU A 63 -21.09 -2.95 -3.55
CA LEU A 63 -20.97 -1.50 -3.36
C LEU A 63 -21.68 -0.69 -4.47
N GLY A 64 -22.60 -1.32 -5.19
CA GLY A 64 -23.49 -0.65 -6.14
C GLY A 64 -22.74 0.07 -7.25
N VAL A 65 -22.88 1.39 -7.31
CA VAL A 65 -22.25 2.26 -8.33
C VAL A 65 -20.74 2.14 -8.40
N LEU A 66 -20.08 1.66 -7.34
CA LEU A 66 -18.63 1.50 -7.28
C LEU A 66 -18.13 0.17 -7.87
N ASP A 67 -18.99 -0.87 -7.94
CA ASP A 67 -18.56 -2.21 -8.34
C ASP A 67 -17.89 -2.30 -9.72
N PRO A 68 -18.36 -1.59 -10.77
CA PRO A 68 -17.68 -1.58 -12.07
C PRO A 68 -16.24 -1.07 -11.99
N PHE A 69 -16.01 -0.04 -11.16
CA PHE A 69 -14.69 0.56 -10.98
C PHE A 69 -13.78 -0.28 -10.08
N LEU A 70 -14.37 -0.97 -9.09
CA LEU A 70 -13.66 -1.93 -8.26
C LEU A 70 -13.27 -3.20 -9.04
N ALA A 71 -14.03 -3.57 -10.07
CA ALA A 71 -13.70 -4.69 -10.94
C ALA A 71 -12.66 -4.33 -12.02
N ASP A 72 -12.52 -3.04 -12.37
CA ASP A 72 -11.60 -2.57 -13.40
C ASP A 72 -10.16 -2.51 -12.86
N GLY A 73 -9.29 -3.43 -13.31
CA GLY A 73 -7.89 -3.53 -12.89
C GLY A 73 -7.02 -2.32 -13.27
N THR A 74 -7.51 -1.38 -14.07
CA THR A 74 -6.79 -0.15 -14.47
C THR A 74 -7.05 1.02 -13.53
N VAL A 75 -8.06 0.93 -12.66
CA VAL A 75 -8.41 1.97 -11.68
C VAL A 75 -7.53 1.83 -10.45
N ASP A 76 -6.82 2.88 -10.08
CA ASP A 76 -5.96 2.96 -8.90
C ASP A 76 -6.70 3.57 -7.69
N GLU A 77 -7.50 4.62 -7.92
CA GLU A 77 -8.32 5.27 -6.88
C GLU A 77 -9.73 5.58 -7.40
N ILE A 78 -10.70 5.59 -6.49
CA ILE A 78 -12.11 5.97 -6.74
C ILE A 78 -12.45 7.05 -5.73
N MET A 79 -13.06 8.16 -6.18
CA MET A 79 -13.37 9.31 -5.35
C MET A 79 -14.78 9.81 -5.60
N ILE A 80 -15.52 10.09 -4.52
CA ILE A 80 -16.79 10.81 -4.51
C ILE A 80 -16.61 12.05 -3.64
N ASN A 81 -16.85 13.22 -4.21
CA ASN A 81 -16.62 14.51 -3.58
C ASN A 81 -17.96 15.26 -3.38
N GLY A 82 -18.65 14.96 -2.28
CA GLY A 82 -19.98 15.52 -2.02
C GLY A 82 -21.07 14.87 -2.89
N ALA A 83 -22.08 15.68 -3.28
CA ALA A 83 -23.06 15.29 -4.32
C ALA A 83 -22.51 15.71 -5.67
N GLY A 84 -22.20 14.76 -6.55
CA GLY A 84 -21.64 15.10 -7.85
C GLY A 84 -21.01 13.92 -8.58
N ASP A 85 -20.05 14.24 -9.44
CA ASP A 85 -19.38 13.26 -10.27
C ASP A 85 -18.51 12.31 -9.47
N LEU A 86 -18.53 11.03 -9.85
CA LEU A 86 -17.56 10.04 -9.43
C LEU A 86 -16.30 10.20 -10.27
N TRP A 87 -15.16 10.30 -9.59
CA TRP A 87 -13.84 10.39 -10.20
C TRP A 87 -13.05 9.12 -9.99
N VAL A 88 -12.18 8.81 -10.93
CA VAL A 88 -11.23 7.70 -10.81
C VAL A 88 -9.83 8.17 -11.16
N GLU A 89 -8.82 7.53 -10.58
CA GLU A 89 -7.44 7.64 -11.05
C GLU A 89 -7.08 6.40 -11.86
N ARG A 90 -6.57 6.60 -13.08
CA ARG A 90 -5.99 5.56 -13.94
C ARG A 90 -4.60 5.99 -14.38
N HIS A 91 -3.61 5.14 -14.14
CA HIS A 91 -2.23 5.41 -14.55
C HIS A 91 -1.69 6.78 -14.08
N GLY A 92 -2.09 7.23 -12.89
CA GLY A 92 -1.69 8.50 -12.32
C GLY A 92 -2.40 9.73 -12.91
N ARG A 93 -3.51 9.55 -13.64
CA ARG A 93 -4.35 10.62 -14.18
C ARG A 93 -5.76 10.54 -13.62
N LEU A 94 -6.28 11.68 -13.20
CA LEU A 94 -7.66 11.81 -12.75
C LEU A 94 -8.61 11.91 -13.94
N GLU A 95 -9.68 11.14 -13.90
CA GLU A 95 -10.72 11.09 -14.93
C GLU A 95 -12.11 11.22 -14.27
N CYS A 96 -12.95 12.11 -14.82
CA CYS A 96 -14.35 12.20 -14.47
C CYS A 96 -15.10 11.10 -15.21
N THR A 97 -15.85 10.25 -14.49
CA THR A 97 -16.58 9.13 -15.09
C THR A 97 -17.92 9.51 -15.70
N GLY A 98 -18.43 10.70 -15.37
CA GLY A 98 -19.80 11.14 -15.74
C GLY A 98 -20.91 10.42 -14.94
N VAL A 99 -20.56 9.60 -13.97
CA VAL A 99 -21.53 8.97 -13.05
C VAL A 99 -21.78 9.94 -11.89
N ILE A 100 -23.03 10.39 -11.76
CA ILE A 100 -23.45 11.28 -10.68
C ILE A 100 -23.86 10.43 -9.47
N VAL A 101 -23.34 10.79 -8.30
CA VAL A 101 -23.64 10.12 -7.01
C VAL A 101 -24.26 11.14 -6.07
N GLU A 102 -25.44 10.81 -5.54
CA GLU A 102 -26.14 11.64 -4.56
C GLU A 102 -25.53 11.44 -3.17
N SER A 103 -25.61 12.47 -2.31
CA SER A 103 -25.14 12.41 -0.92
C SER A 103 -25.73 11.22 -0.15
N ALA A 104 -27.02 10.93 -0.32
CA ALA A 104 -27.66 9.80 0.36
C ALA A 104 -27.04 8.44 -0.06
N THR A 105 -26.67 8.29 -1.34
CA THR A 105 -25.96 7.11 -1.84
C THR A 105 -24.58 6.98 -1.21
N THR A 106 -23.85 8.08 -1.11
CA THR A 106 -22.51 8.09 -0.47
C THR A 106 -22.58 7.70 1.01
N TYR A 107 -23.57 8.20 1.76
CA TYR A 107 -23.82 7.76 3.14
C TYR A 107 -24.11 6.26 3.22
N ALA A 108 -25.00 5.75 2.38
CA ALA A 108 -25.35 4.33 2.35
C ALA A 108 -24.14 3.44 2.00
N LEU A 109 -23.28 3.89 1.09
CA LEU A 109 -22.02 3.21 0.76
C LEU A 109 -21.07 3.18 1.97
N LEU A 110 -20.86 4.32 2.62
CA LEU A 110 -20.03 4.40 3.82
C LEU A 110 -20.53 3.47 4.92
N GLU A 111 -21.82 3.52 5.27
CA GLU A 111 -22.42 2.62 6.26
C GLU A 111 -22.24 1.15 5.88
N ARG A 112 -22.47 0.79 4.62
CA ARG A 112 -22.31 -0.59 4.13
C ARG A 112 -20.86 -1.08 4.24
N ILE A 113 -19.88 -0.19 4.07
CA ILE A 113 -18.47 -0.52 4.20
C ILE A 113 -18.07 -0.68 5.67
N VAL A 114 -18.52 0.22 6.55
CA VAL A 114 -18.00 0.29 7.93
C VAL A 114 -18.74 -0.61 8.91
N ALA A 115 -20.05 -0.84 8.71
CA ALA A 115 -20.87 -1.63 9.63
C ALA A 115 -20.36 -3.09 9.82
N PRO A 116 -19.96 -3.84 8.78
CA PRO A 116 -19.42 -5.18 8.94
C PRO A 116 -18.09 -5.22 9.72
N LEU A 117 -17.37 -4.10 9.78
CA LEU A 117 -16.11 -3.95 10.50
C LEU A 117 -16.29 -3.53 11.97
N GLY A 118 -17.53 -3.32 12.41
CA GLY A 118 -17.83 -2.80 13.74
C GLY A 118 -17.42 -1.33 13.92
N LEU A 119 -17.18 -0.62 12.80
CA LEU A 119 -16.87 0.80 12.77
C LEU A 119 -18.16 1.61 12.57
N ARG A 120 -18.10 2.90 12.84
CA ARG A 120 -19.21 3.82 12.60
C ARG A 120 -18.72 5.12 11.98
N ILE A 121 -19.60 5.77 11.23
CA ILE A 121 -19.40 7.12 10.71
C ILE A 121 -20.68 7.91 10.91
N ASP A 122 -20.59 8.99 11.69
CA ASP A 122 -21.72 9.86 12.02
C ASP A 122 -21.21 11.26 12.41
N ARG A 123 -22.13 12.15 12.86
CA ARG A 123 -21.76 13.52 13.26
C ARG A 123 -20.82 13.58 14.47
N THR A 124 -20.76 12.56 15.29
CA THR A 124 -19.87 12.49 16.46
C THR A 124 -18.53 11.84 16.13
N SER A 125 -18.51 10.97 15.13
CA SER A 125 -17.33 10.36 14.51
C SER A 125 -17.35 10.63 13.02
N PRO A 126 -17.02 11.87 12.58
CA PRO A 126 -17.34 12.32 11.24
C PRO A 126 -16.32 11.90 10.16
N TRP A 127 -15.38 11.05 10.49
CA TRP A 127 -14.45 10.43 9.56
C TRP A 127 -14.13 8.99 9.98
N VAL A 128 -13.73 8.19 9.00
CA VAL A 128 -13.37 6.79 9.21
C VAL A 128 -12.33 6.34 8.20
N ASP A 129 -11.36 5.56 8.67
CA ASP A 129 -10.50 4.74 7.83
C ASP A 129 -10.95 3.29 7.94
N ALA A 130 -11.18 2.65 6.82
CA ALA A 130 -11.69 1.28 6.72
C ALA A 130 -10.95 0.52 5.61
N ARG A 131 -11.28 -0.77 5.49
CA ARG A 131 -10.70 -1.62 4.45
C ARG A 131 -11.77 -2.52 3.86
N LEU A 132 -11.77 -2.65 2.55
CA LEU A 132 -12.56 -3.65 1.84
C LEU A 132 -11.94 -5.05 1.96
N PRO A 133 -12.72 -6.13 1.75
CA PRO A 133 -12.21 -7.50 1.81
C PRO A 133 -11.07 -7.81 0.83
N ASP A 134 -10.99 -7.08 -0.29
CA ASP A 134 -9.90 -7.19 -1.26
C ASP A 134 -8.59 -6.52 -0.79
N GLY A 135 -8.64 -5.81 0.34
CA GLY A 135 -7.53 -5.07 0.92
C GLY A 135 -7.47 -3.59 0.52
N SER A 136 -8.39 -3.09 -0.31
CA SER A 136 -8.48 -1.69 -0.70
C SER A 136 -8.77 -0.80 0.51
N ARG A 137 -8.06 0.33 0.62
CA ARG A 137 -8.22 1.30 1.72
C ARG A 137 -9.35 2.23 1.42
N VAL A 138 -10.17 2.50 2.41
CA VAL A 138 -11.31 3.40 2.32
C VAL A 138 -11.14 4.52 3.34
N ASN A 139 -11.26 5.75 2.90
CA ASN A 139 -11.42 6.91 3.77
C ASN A 139 -12.79 7.53 3.52
N GLY A 140 -13.57 7.72 4.57
CA GLY A 140 -14.86 8.37 4.56
C GLY A 140 -14.85 9.61 5.45
N VAL A 141 -15.42 10.70 4.98
CA VAL A 141 -15.61 11.92 5.77
C VAL A 141 -17.02 12.45 5.55
N VAL A 142 -17.69 12.82 6.65
CA VAL A 142 -19.07 13.33 6.59
C VAL A 142 -19.19 14.69 7.29
N PRO A 143 -20.27 15.45 7.09
CA PRO A 143 -20.53 16.66 7.85
C PRO A 143 -20.50 16.43 9.38
N PRO A 144 -19.95 17.35 10.19
CA PRO A 144 -19.63 18.74 9.82
C PRO A 144 -18.25 18.96 9.20
N LEU A 145 -17.38 17.96 9.11
CA LEU A 145 -16.03 18.13 8.53
C LEU A 145 -16.09 18.29 7.01
N ALA A 146 -16.87 17.48 6.32
CA ALA A 146 -17.10 17.58 4.88
C ALA A 146 -18.18 18.61 4.59
N VAL A 147 -17.79 19.86 4.31
CA VAL A 147 -18.70 21.02 4.19
C VAL A 147 -19.69 20.86 3.02
N ASP A 148 -19.22 20.33 1.89
CA ASP A 148 -20.01 20.21 0.66
C ASP A 148 -20.75 18.87 0.53
N GLY A 149 -20.79 18.08 1.60
CA GLY A 149 -21.41 16.75 1.63
C GLY A 149 -20.44 15.61 1.91
N PRO A 150 -20.91 14.37 1.99
CA PRO A 150 -20.07 13.23 2.35
C PRO A 150 -19.01 12.96 1.28
N LEU A 151 -17.80 12.62 1.72
CA LEU A 151 -16.66 12.27 0.88
C LEU A 151 -16.34 10.79 1.04
N LEU A 152 -16.03 10.12 -0.06
CA LEU A 152 -15.56 8.75 -0.07
C LEU A 152 -14.37 8.62 -1.00
N THR A 153 -13.26 8.13 -0.48
CA THR A 153 -12.07 7.81 -1.27
C THR A 153 -11.73 6.34 -1.08
N ILE A 154 -11.58 5.59 -2.16
CA ILE A 154 -11.13 4.20 -2.13
C ILE A 154 -9.84 4.10 -2.92
N ARG A 155 -8.75 3.79 -2.24
CA ARG A 155 -7.48 3.49 -2.86
C ARG A 155 -7.35 1.99 -3.01
N ARG A 156 -7.29 1.54 -4.26
CA ARG A 156 -7.25 0.12 -4.57
C ARG A 156 -5.93 -0.52 -4.19
N PHE A 157 -6.05 -1.74 -3.73
CA PHE A 157 -4.92 -2.51 -3.29
C PHE A 157 -4.25 -3.25 -4.46
N GLY A 158 -2.94 -2.98 -4.69
CA GLY A 158 -2.08 -3.84 -5.48
C GLY A 158 -2.49 -4.06 -6.93
N ALA A 159 -3.08 -3.06 -7.59
CA ALA A 159 -3.56 -3.19 -8.97
C ALA A 159 -2.43 -3.57 -9.96
N ARG A 160 -1.16 -3.23 -9.68
CA ARG A 160 -0.05 -3.52 -10.61
C ARG A 160 1.17 -4.08 -9.90
N ARG A 161 1.59 -5.28 -10.30
CA ARG A 161 2.90 -5.82 -9.97
C ARG A 161 3.94 -5.12 -10.85
N VAL A 162 4.84 -4.37 -10.25
CA VAL A 162 5.94 -3.70 -10.96
C VAL A 162 7.16 -4.60 -10.87
N GLU A 163 7.73 -4.94 -12.00
CA GLU A 163 9.03 -5.65 -12.04
C GLU A 163 10.16 -4.67 -11.73
N LEU A 164 11.23 -5.17 -11.13
CA LEU A 164 12.37 -4.31 -10.75
C LEU A 164 13.03 -3.67 -11.98
N SER A 165 13.02 -4.37 -13.12
CA SER A 165 13.48 -3.87 -14.43
C SER A 165 12.73 -2.64 -14.93
N ASP A 166 11.46 -2.45 -14.52
CA ASP A 166 10.66 -1.28 -14.89
C ASP A 166 11.02 -0.05 -14.04
N ALA A 167 11.58 -0.30 -12.85
CA ALA A 167 11.86 0.73 -11.86
C ALA A 167 13.29 1.26 -11.89
N CYS A 168 14.25 0.54 -12.49
CA CYS A 168 15.66 0.94 -12.50
C CYS A 168 16.42 0.35 -13.71
N THR A 169 17.68 0.79 -13.87
CA THR A 169 18.56 0.28 -14.93
C THR A 169 18.93 -1.20 -14.68
N PRO A 170 19.34 -1.95 -15.74
CA PRO A 170 19.71 -3.36 -15.59
C PRO A 170 20.85 -3.61 -14.60
N GLY A 171 21.82 -2.69 -14.50
CA GLY A 171 22.92 -2.78 -13.53
C GLY A 171 22.41 -2.65 -12.10
N VAL A 172 21.56 -1.65 -11.83
CA VAL A 172 20.94 -1.44 -10.51
C VAL A 172 19.99 -2.60 -10.15
N ALA A 173 19.24 -3.13 -11.12
CA ALA A 173 18.35 -4.27 -10.86
C ALA A 173 19.12 -5.50 -10.38
N ARG A 174 20.20 -5.88 -11.08
CA ARG A 174 21.09 -6.99 -10.69
C ARG A 174 21.77 -6.73 -9.35
N PHE A 175 22.18 -5.49 -9.11
CA PHE A 175 22.80 -5.11 -7.84
C PHE A 175 21.80 -5.25 -6.67
N LEU A 176 20.56 -4.79 -6.81
CA LEU A 176 19.53 -4.89 -5.76
C LEU A 176 19.11 -6.35 -5.52
N GLU A 177 18.97 -7.15 -6.58
CA GLU A 177 18.74 -8.60 -6.44
C GLU A 177 19.85 -9.26 -5.62
N TRP A 178 21.12 -8.97 -5.95
CA TRP A 178 22.27 -9.46 -5.19
C TRP A 178 22.19 -8.97 -3.72
N ALA A 179 21.93 -7.68 -3.49
CA ALA A 179 21.90 -7.09 -2.15
C ALA A 179 20.87 -7.78 -1.24
N VAL A 180 19.68 -8.12 -1.78
CA VAL A 180 18.68 -8.89 -1.05
C VAL A 180 19.18 -10.29 -0.73
N LYS A 181 19.75 -11.00 -1.70
CA LYS A 181 20.32 -12.34 -1.50
C LYS A 181 21.50 -12.34 -0.54
N ALA A 182 22.29 -11.28 -0.56
CA ALA A 182 23.41 -11.05 0.38
C ALA A 182 22.98 -10.57 1.78
N ARG A 183 21.66 -10.51 2.03
CA ARG A 183 21.11 -10.06 3.31
C ARG A 183 21.51 -8.64 3.71
N CYS A 184 21.62 -7.73 2.75
CA CYS A 184 21.79 -6.31 3.06
C CYS A 184 20.51 -5.74 3.69
N ASN A 185 20.67 -4.94 4.73
CA ASN A 185 19.56 -4.14 5.29
C ASN A 185 19.33 -2.91 4.40
N ILE A 186 18.15 -2.79 3.85
CA ILE A 186 17.84 -1.78 2.84
C ILE A 186 16.72 -0.85 3.32
N ILE A 187 16.97 0.45 3.21
CA ILE A 187 15.94 1.48 3.38
C ILE A 187 15.57 2.04 2.02
N VAL A 188 14.31 1.89 1.63
CA VAL A 188 13.75 2.53 0.43
C VAL A 188 13.22 3.91 0.82
N SER A 189 13.78 4.97 0.25
CA SER A 189 13.39 6.35 0.53
C SER A 189 12.72 7.02 -0.67
N GLY A 190 11.92 8.04 -0.43
CA GLY A 190 11.27 8.81 -1.50
C GLY A 190 10.11 9.65 -0.99
N GLY A 191 9.63 10.58 -1.80
CA GLY A 191 8.49 11.44 -1.51
C GLY A 191 7.14 10.69 -1.44
N ALA A 192 6.06 11.42 -1.17
CA ALA A 192 4.70 10.88 -1.26
C ALA A 192 4.41 10.42 -2.71
N GLY A 193 3.78 9.27 -2.88
CA GLY A 193 3.44 8.74 -4.20
C GLY A 193 4.62 8.38 -5.11
N ALA A 194 5.87 8.39 -4.61
CA ALA A 194 7.06 8.07 -5.40
C ALA A 194 7.18 6.58 -5.76
N GLY A 195 6.40 5.70 -5.14
CA GLY A 195 6.45 4.26 -5.38
C GLY A 195 7.33 3.48 -4.42
N LYS A 196 7.56 4.00 -3.19
CA LYS A 196 8.38 3.32 -2.15
C LYS A 196 7.90 1.90 -1.85
N THR A 197 6.62 1.72 -1.51
CA THR A 197 6.03 0.40 -1.20
C THR A 197 6.07 -0.53 -2.41
N THR A 198 5.87 0.03 -3.60
CA THR A 198 5.96 -0.72 -4.87
C THR A 198 7.37 -1.25 -5.10
N LEU A 199 8.39 -0.40 -4.92
CA LEU A 199 9.79 -0.83 -5.04
C LEU A 199 10.16 -1.80 -3.91
N LEU A 200 9.76 -1.53 -2.67
CA LEU A 200 9.98 -2.43 -1.54
C LEU A 200 9.42 -3.83 -1.85
N ASN A 201 8.21 -3.90 -2.40
CA ASN A 201 7.57 -5.17 -2.78
C ASN A 201 8.35 -5.89 -3.90
N ALA A 202 8.80 -5.15 -4.93
CA ALA A 202 9.59 -5.70 -6.03
C ALA A 202 10.96 -6.24 -5.54
N VAL A 203 11.66 -5.47 -4.70
CA VAL A 203 12.96 -5.86 -4.11
C VAL A 203 12.79 -7.05 -3.16
N ALA A 204 11.79 -7.02 -2.28
CA ALA A 204 11.51 -8.12 -1.34
C ALA A 204 11.10 -9.42 -2.06
N GLY A 205 10.67 -9.34 -3.32
CA GLY A 205 10.39 -10.49 -4.18
C GLY A 205 11.60 -11.41 -4.43
N PHE A 206 12.82 -10.94 -4.20
CA PHE A 206 14.06 -11.73 -4.32
C PHE A 206 14.47 -12.44 -3.00
N ILE A 207 13.71 -12.29 -1.94
CA ILE A 207 13.90 -13.07 -0.70
C ILE A 207 13.61 -14.54 -1.01
N SER A 208 14.48 -15.44 -0.49
CA SER A 208 14.29 -16.89 -0.69
C SER A 208 12.96 -17.36 -0.13
N SER A 209 12.28 -18.26 -0.85
CA SER A 209 11.04 -18.89 -0.40
C SER A 209 11.19 -19.72 0.88
N ASP A 210 12.42 -20.09 1.24
CA ASP A 210 12.75 -20.88 2.44
C ASP A 210 12.90 -20.01 3.69
N GLU A 211 12.96 -18.69 3.52
CA GLU A 211 13.09 -17.75 4.63
C GLU A 211 11.72 -17.42 5.25
N ARG A 212 11.69 -17.36 6.58
CA ARG A 212 10.52 -16.90 7.34
C ARG A 212 10.52 -15.38 7.40
N VAL A 213 9.61 -14.76 6.67
CA VAL A 213 9.49 -13.30 6.57
C VAL A 213 8.28 -12.81 7.36
N VAL A 214 8.49 -11.82 8.21
CA VAL A 214 7.39 -11.10 8.89
C VAL A 214 7.28 -9.72 8.27
N THR A 215 6.12 -9.40 7.68
CA THR A 215 5.81 -8.03 7.22
C THR A 215 4.98 -7.31 8.26
N ILE A 216 5.28 -6.03 8.49
CA ILE A 216 4.61 -5.18 9.49
C ILE A 216 4.25 -3.86 8.82
N GLU A 217 2.96 -3.52 8.79
CA GLU A 217 2.45 -2.38 8.04
C GLU A 217 1.29 -1.71 8.77
N ASP A 218 1.05 -0.43 8.54
CA ASP A 218 -0.19 0.24 8.97
C ASP A 218 -1.40 -0.34 8.24
N ALA A 219 -1.19 -0.64 6.96
CA ALA A 219 -2.13 -1.34 6.13
C ALA A 219 -1.35 -2.34 5.28
N ALA A 220 -1.67 -3.63 5.36
CA ALA A 220 -0.90 -4.68 4.73
C ALA A 220 -1.00 -4.61 3.19
N GLU A 221 -0.11 -3.87 2.55
CA GLU A 221 0.01 -3.67 1.11
C GLU A 221 1.04 -4.61 0.46
N LEU A 222 2.00 -5.13 1.23
CA LEU A 222 3.04 -6.00 0.70
C LEU A 222 2.49 -7.39 0.36
N ARG A 223 2.89 -7.90 -0.80
CA ARG A 223 2.59 -9.26 -1.28
C ARG A 223 3.87 -9.96 -1.70
N LEU A 224 4.60 -10.47 -0.73
CA LEU A 224 5.83 -11.19 -0.99
C LEU A 224 5.54 -12.59 -1.51
N PRO A 225 6.27 -13.06 -2.55
CA PRO A 225 6.21 -14.46 -2.94
C PRO A 225 6.90 -15.30 -1.85
N GLY A 226 6.28 -16.38 -1.44
CA GLY A 226 6.85 -17.28 -0.45
C GLY A 226 5.76 -18.01 0.34
N ARG A 227 6.08 -19.22 0.80
CA ARG A 227 5.15 -20.03 1.59
C ARG A 227 5.15 -19.67 3.08
N HIS A 228 6.17 -18.91 3.51
CA HIS A 228 6.41 -18.63 4.92
C HIS A 228 6.46 -17.12 5.20
N VAL A 229 5.49 -16.40 4.64
CA VAL A 229 5.29 -14.96 4.85
C VAL A 229 4.15 -14.74 5.84
N LEU A 230 4.44 -14.04 6.92
CA LEU A 230 3.50 -13.67 7.98
C LEU A 230 3.23 -12.18 7.89
N ARG A 231 1.99 -11.82 7.67
CA ARG A 231 1.58 -10.42 7.51
C ARG A 231 0.94 -9.91 8.79
N LEU A 232 1.51 -8.87 9.37
CA LEU A 232 1.00 -8.19 10.55
C LEU A 232 0.58 -6.78 10.16
N GLU A 233 -0.56 -6.36 10.69
CA GLU A 233 -1.13 -5.03 10.46
C GLU A 233 -1.40 -4.36 11.79
N SER A 234 -1.07 -3.06 11.88
CA SER A 234 -1.39 -2.24 13.05
C SER A 234 -2.90 -2.10 13.20
N ARG A 235 -3.34 -1.84 14.38
CA ARG A 235 -4.74 -1.59 14.68
C ARG A 235 -4.87 -0.27 15.44
N PRO A 236 -5.61 0.70 14.92
CA PRO A 236 -5.91 1.92 15.68
C PRO A 236 -6.78 1.60 16.90
N ALA A 237 -6.75 2.50 17.87
CA ALA A 237 -7.66 2.43 19.01
C ALA A 237 -9.12 2.43 18.51
N ASN A 238 -9.99 1.70 19.22
CA ASN A 238 -11.43 1.72 18.98
C ASN A 238 -12.06 3.06 19.40
N ALA A 239 -13.36 3.21 19.23
CA ALA A 239 -14.10 4.42 19.61
C ALA A 239 -14.00 4.78 21.11
N GLU A 240 -13.61 3.83 21.95
CA GLU A 240 -13.42 3.98 23.41
C GLU A 240 -11.96 4.28 23.77
N GLY A 241 -11.07 4.42 22.77
CA GLY A 241 -9.63 4.65 22.96
C GLY A 241 -8.85 3.40 23.39
N ALA A 242 -9.42 2.20 23.26
CA ALA A 242 -8.81 0.95 23.67
C ALA A 242 -8.42 0.05 22.49
N GLY A 243 -7.52 -0.91 22.74
CA GLY A 243 -7.17 -1.96 21.77
C GLY A 243 -6.24 -1.53 20.66
N GLU A 244 -5.55 -0.40 20.77
CA GLU A 244 -4.49 0.00 19.85
C GLU A 244 -3.37 -1.04 19.83
N VAL A 245 -2.86 -1.36 18.62
CA VAL A 245 -1.65 -2.14 18.40
C VAL A 245 -0.79 -1.39 17.40
N SER A 246 0.27 -0.78 17.88
CA SER A 246 1.16 0.05 17.05
C SER A 246 2.13 -0.80 16.20
N ILE A 247 2.70 -0.19 15.16
CA ILE A 247 3.83 -0.80 14.40
C ILE A 247 4.95 -1.22 15.36
N ARG A 248 5.25 -0.40 16.38
CA ARG A 248 6.27 -0.67 17.38
C ARG A 248 6.01 -1.95 18.16
N ASP A 249 4.76 -2.15 18.61
CA ASP A 249 4.36 -3.37 19.31
C ASP A 249 4.53 -4.60 18.43
N LEU A 250 4.16 -4.47 17.15
CA LEU A 250 4.30 -5.55 16.18
C LEU A 250 5.76 -5.88 15.89
N VAL A 251 6.67 -4.89 15.76
CA VAL A 251 8.11 -5.13 15.58
C VAL A 251 8.67 -5.89 16.79
N ARG A 252 8.36 -5.44 18.01
CA ARG A 252 8.80 -6.12 19.25
C ARG A 252 8.26 -7.53 19.37
N ASN A 253 7.02 -7.75 18.96
CA ASN A 253 6.41 -9.08 18.94
C ASN A 253 7.05 -9.98 17.88
N ALA A 254 7.32 -9.44 16.69
CA ALA A 254 7.93 -10.18 15.58
C ALA A 254 9.28 -10.78 15.94
N LEU A 255 10.11 -10.10 16.75
CA LEU A 255 11.40 -10.61 17.25
C LEU A 255 11.27 -11.93 18.04
N ARG A 256 10.07 -12.23 18.57
CA ARG A 256 9.78 -13.50 19.28
C ARG A 256 9.17 -14.57 18.37
N MET A 257 8.88 -14.22 17.10
CA MET A 257 8.27 -15.13 16.13
C MET A 257 9.30 -15.93 15.32
N ARG A 258 10.57 -15.84 15.66
CA ARG A 258 11.71 -16.47 14.94
C ARG A 258 11.74 -16.06 13.46
N PRO A 259 11.70 -14.79 13.11
CA PRO A 259 11.81 -14.35 11.74
C PRO A 259 13.25 -14.51 11.24
N ASP A 260 13.42 -14.86 9.96
CA ASP A 260 14.69 -14.72 9.26
C ASP A 260 14.89 -13.28 8.78
N ARG A 261 13.77 -12.61 8.41
CA ARG A 261 13.74 -11.20 8.03
C ARG A 261 12.48 -10.50 8.53
N ILE A 262 12.62 -9.21 8.79
CA ILE A 262 11.50 -8.33 9.13
C ILE A 262 11.40 -7.27 8.03
N VAL A 263 10.22 -7.09 7.48
CA VAL A 263 9.93 -6.06 6.47
C VAL A 263 8.92 -5.08 7.06
N VAL A 264 9.35 -3.86 7.34
CA VAL A 264 8.48 -2.80 7.86
C VAL A 264 8.04 -1.92 6.70
N GLY A 265 6.73 -1.85 6.45
CA GLY A 265 6.18 -1.12 5.30
C GLY A 265 6.62 0.33 5.26
N GLU A 266 6.51 1.06 6.36
CA GLU A 266 7.04 2.41 6.51
C GLU A 266 7.38 2.71 7.97
N VAL A 267 8.49 3.40 8.19
CA VAL A 267 8.90 3.92 9.50
C VAL A 267 8.53 5.40 9.58
N ARG A 268 7.70 5.74 10.57
CA ARG A 268 7.13 7.10 10.73
C ARG A 268 7.36 7.71 12.10
N SER A 269 7.67 6.89 13.11
CA SER A 269 7.75 7.28 14.52
C SER A 269 8.84 6.49 15.26
N GLY A 270 8.66 6.30 16.57
CA GLY A 270 9.61 5.66 17.48
C GLY A 270 9.92 4.18 17.20
N GLU A 271 9.16 3.50 16.34
CA GLU A 271 9.48 2.15 15.86
C GLU A 271 10.82 2.07 15.11
N ALA A 272 11.35 3.23 14.68
CA ALA A 272 12.65 3.33 14.04
C ALA A 272 13.76 2.66 14.86
N ILE A 273 13.78 2.87 16.19
CA ILE A 273 14.80 2.27 17.05
C ILE A 273 14.65 0.75 17.14
N ASP A 274 13.44 0.24 17.26
CA ASP A 274 13.18 -1.20 17.36
C ASP A 274 13.55 -1.92 16.05
N MET A 275 13.29 -1.27 14.88
CA MET A 275 13.73 -1.73 13.57
C MET A 275 15.26 -1.77 13.45
N LEU A 276 15.96 -0.70 13.87
CA LEU A 276 17.43 -0.66 13.85
C LEU A 276 18.04 -1.73 14.78
N GLN A 277 17.42 -1.98 15.93
CA GLN A 277 17.82 -3.06 16.82
C GLN A 277 17.64 -4.43 16.16
N ALA A 278 16.50 -4.68 15.48
CA ALA A 278 16.28 -5.90 14.72
C ALA A 278 17.39 -6.12 13.68
N MET A 279 17.70 -5.08 12.89
CA MET A 279 18.78 -5.09 11.89
C MET A 279 20.17 -5.35 12.48
N ASN A 280 20.42 -4.96 13.75
CA ASN A 280 21.70 -5.14 14.43
C ASN A 280 21.80 -6.44 15.24
N THR A 281 20.70 -7.16 15.45
CA THR A 281 20.63 -8.32 16.35
C THR A 281 20.29 -9.64 15.66
N GLY A 282 20.76 -9.83 14.42
CA GLY A 282 20.70 -11.12 13.76
C GLY A 282 19.51 -11.30 12.78
N HIS A 283 18.79 -10.22 12.49
CA HIS A 283 17.75 -10.21 11.45
C HIS A 283 18.26 -9.48 10.20
N ASP A 284 19.46 -9.87 9.76
CA ASP A 284 20.10 -9.32 8.55
C ASP A 284 19.23 -9.50 7.31
N GLY A 285 19.21 -8.48 6.44
CA GLY A 285 18.38 -8.45 5.25
C GLY A 285 16.97 -7.94 5.52
N SER A 286 16.75 -7.27 6.63
CA SER A 286 15.51 -6.55 6.91
C SER A 286 15.37 -5.35 5.99
N LEU A 287 14.11 -5.06 5.59
CA LEU A 287 13.79 -4.01 4.63
C LEU A 287 12.77 -3.05 5.23
N SER A 288 12.86 -1.77 4.87
CA SER A 288 11.82 -0.80 5.26
C SER A 288 11.74 0.37 4.30
N THR A 289 10.69 1.19 4.41
CA THR A 289 10.63 2.48 3.73
C THR A 289 10.69 3.65 4.71
N CYS A 290 11.19 4.78 4.22
CA CYS A 290 11.22 6.04 4.94
C CYS A 290 10.86 7.20 4.00
N HIS A 291 10.03 8.13 4.47
CA HIS A 291 9.71 9.33 3.71
C HIS A 291 10.88 10.32 3.77
N ALA A 292 11.52 10.59 2.63
CA ALA A 292 12.64 11.51 2.52
C ALA A 292 12.82 12.03 1.10
N ASN A 293 13.54 13.16 0.93
CA ASN A 293 13.77 13.77 -0.38
C ASN A 293 15.12 13.38 -1.02
N SER A 294 15.99 12.73 -0.26
CA SER A 294 17.28 12.23 -0.72
C SER A 294 17.77 11.08 0.19
N PRO A 295 18.79 10.30 -0.20
CA PRO A 295 19.42 9.32 0.68
C PRO A 295 19.97 9.93 1.98
N ALA A 296 20.57 11.11 1.90
CA ALA A 296 21.09 11.80 3.10
C ALA A 296 19.95 12.29 4.01
N ASP A 297 18.83 12.75 3.42
CA ASP A 297 17.65 13.12 4.21
C ASP A 297 17.01 11.91 4.89
N ALA A 298 17.07 10.72 4.26
CA ALA A 298 16.57 9.49 4.88
C ALA A 298 17.31 9.20 6.19
N ILE A 299 18.61 9.34 6.23
CA ILE A 299 19.40 9.18 7.46
C ILE A 299 18.98 10.23 8.51
N ARG A 300 18.92 11.51 8.14
CA ARG A 300 18.49 12.58 9.05
C ARG A 300 17.07 12.36 9.58
N ARG A 301 16.18 11.86 8.71
CA ARG A 301 14.81 11.53 9.11
C ARG A 301 14.78 10.40 10.12
N LEU A 302 15.56 9.33 9.90
CA LEU A 302 15.66 8.21 10.84
C LEU A 302 16.29 8.64 12.17
N GLU A 303 17.35 9.51 12.18
CA GLU A 303 17.86 10.13 13.40
C GLU A 303 16.74 10.82 14.19
N THR A 304 15.95 11.65 13.51
CA THR A 304 14.84 12.39 14.13
C THR A 304 13.79 11.43 14.70
N LEU A 305 13.38 10.40 13.94
CA LEU A 305 12.37 9.45 14.38
C LEU A 305 12.81 8.64 15.61
N VAL A 306 14.09 8.26 15.68
CA VAL A 306 14.63 7.59 16.86
C VAL A 306 14.62 8.53 18.08
N LEU A 307 15.01 9.80 17.90
CA LEU A 307 15.04 10.79 18.98
C LEU A 307 13.64 11.22 19.46
N MET A 308 12.62 11.08 18.60
CA MET A 308 11.21 11.30 18.97
C MET A 308 10.60 10.12 19.73
N GLY A 309 11.29 8.99 19.79
CA GLY A 309 10.84 7.83 20.57
C GLY A 309 11.07 8.03 22.07
N ASP A 310 10.44 7.16 22.88
CA ASP A 310 10.49 7.23 24.35
C ASP A 310 11.86 6.82 24.95
N ILE A 311 12.81 6.41 24.13
CA ILE A 311 14.13 5.97 24.59
C ILE A 311 15.11 7.13 24.47
N ALA A 312 15.53 7.66 25.60
CA ALA A 312 16.54 8.71 25.65
C ALA A 312 17.94 8.15 25.29
N LEU A 313 18.32 8.27 24.02
CA LEU A 313 19.65 7.93 23.55
C LEU A 313 20.45 9.21 23.19
N PRO A 314 21.74 9.25 23.49
CA PRO A 314 22.62 10.30 22.95
C PRO A 314 22.63 10.25 21.42
N LEU A 315 22.70 11.40 20.77
CA LEU A 315 22.71 11.46 19.30
C LEU A 315 23.86 10.65 18.69
N SER A 316 25.02 10.61 19.33
CA SER A 316 26.16 9.78 18.92
C SER A 316 25.82 8.28 18.89
N ALA A 317 25.10 7.80 19.90
CA ALA A 317 24.66 6.40 19.92
C ALA A 317 23.61 6.09 18.82
N VAL A 318 22.69 7.03 18.55
CA VAL A 318 21.74 6.90 17.44
C VAL A 318 22.47 6.80 16.10
N ARG A 319 23.45 7.64 15.87
CA ARG A 319 24.27 7.65 14.65
C ARG A 319 25.06 6.36 14.48
N GLU A 320 25.62 5.83 15.57
CA GLU A 320 26.30 4.55 15.54
C GLU A 320 25.35 3.40 15.19
N GLN A 321 24.15 3.38 15.76
CA GLN A 321 23.11 2.39 15.42
C GLN A 321 22.73 2.46 13.94
N LEU A 322 22.57 3.66 13.38
CA LEU A 322 22.23 3.83 11.95
C LEU A 322 23.37 3.33 11.05
N ARG A 323 24.63 3.68 11.36
CA ARG A 323 25.80 3.19 10.61
C ARG A 323 25.94 1.68 10.67
N ALA A 324 25.67 1.09 11.83
CA ALA A 324 25.76 -0.36 12.02
C ALA A 324 24.63 -1.11 11.33
N ALA A 325 23.40 -0.59 11.40
CA ALA A 325 22.20 -1.27 10.94
C ALA A 325 21.99 -1.22 9.42
N ILE A 326 22.20 -0.06 8.80
CA ILE A 326 21.82 0.18 7.40
C ILE A 326 22.99 -0.10 6.48
N ASP A 327 22.78 -0.92 5.45
CA ASP A 327 23.77 -1.19 4.42
C ASP A 327 23.52 -0.33 3.17
N LEU A 328 22.25 -0.18 2.77
CA LEU A 328 21.90 0.53 1.56
C LEU A 328 20.68 1.43 1.77
N ILE A 329 20.68 2.55 1.07
CA ILE A 329 19.54 3.44 0.92
C ILE A 329 19.23 3.53 -0.57
N VAL A 330 18.02 3.13 -0.96
CA VAL A 330 17.54 3.15 -2.35
C VAL A 330 16.51 4.26 -2.47
N HIS A 331 16.82 5.31 -3.21
CA HIS A 331 15.94 6.47 -3.35
C HIS A 331 15.12 6.39 -4.62
N VAL A 332 13.79 6.47 -4.49
CA VAL A 332 12.84 6.52 -5.60
C VAL A 332 12.24 7.91 -5.74
N ALA A 333 12.06 8.34 -6.97
CA ALA A 333 11.41 9.60 -7.26
C ALA A 333 10.53 9.47 -8.51
N ARG A 334 9.61 10.43 -8.65
CA ARG A 334 8.88 10.66 -9.89
C ARG A 334 9.76 11.49 -10.81
N ARG A 335 9.99 11.00 -12.02
CA ARG A 335 10.78 11.68 -13.05
C ARG A 335 9.95 12.77 -13.74
N PRO A 336 10.58 13.71 -14.45
CA PRO A 336 9.86 14.76 -15.19
C PRO A 336 8.88 14.23 -16.25
N ASP A 337 9.14 13.05 -16.80
CA ASP A 337 8.26 12.35 -17.74
C ASP A 337 7.04 11.69 -17.07
N GLY A 338 6.93 11.81 -15.75
CA GLY A 338 5.87 11.20 -14.94
C GLY A 338 6.13 9.76 -14.51
N SER A 339 7.17 9.11 -15.04
CA SER A 339 7.57 7.77 -14.62
C SER A 339 8.13 7.77 -13.19
N ARG A 340 8.07 6.63 -12.53
CA ARG A 340 8.62 6.43 -11.18
C ARG A 340 9.78 5.45 -11.26
N GLY A 341 10.84 5.70 -10.51
CA GLY A 341 11.97 4.76 -10.51
C GLY A 341 13.07 5.12 -9.53
N VAL A 342 14.04 4.23 -9.43
CA VAL A 342 15.26 4.45 -8.65
C VAL A 342 16.07 5.56 -9.30
N VAL A 343 16.39 6.58 -8.53
CA VAL A 343 17.23 7.70 -8.98
C VAL A 343 18.56 7.76 -8.24
N ALA A 344 18.67 7.10 -7.09
CA ALA A 344 19.92 6.98 -6.38
C ALA A 344 19.98 5.70 -5.53
N VAL A 345 21.16 5.11 -5.44
CA VAL A 345 21.53 4.10 -4.46
C VAL A 345 22.75 4.61 -3.70
N ALA A 346 22.72 4.52 -2.38
CA ALA A 346 23.79 5.01 -1.53
C ALA A 346 24.05 4.06 -0.35
N GLU A 347 25.23 4.13 0.22
CA GLU A 347 25.59 3.47 1.49
C GLU A 347 25.95 4.51 2.56
N PRO A 348 25.67 4.29 3.84
CA PRO A 348 26.20 5.11 4.94
C PRO A 348 27.74 5.01 5.00
N GLU A 349 28.42 6.13 5.19
CA GLU A 349 29.88 6.12 5.34
C GLU A 349 30.29 5.71 6.76
N VAL A 350 31.23 4.76 6.83
CA VAL A 350 31.71 4.17 8.09
C VAL A 350 32.77 5.05 8.77
N HIS A 351 33.41 5.95 8.02
CA HIS A 351 34.55 6.74 8.46
C HIS A 351 34.19 8.19 8.77
N ALA A 352 33.20 8.43 9.57
CA ALA A 352 33.07 9.73 10.20
C ALA A 352 33.79 9.69 11.56
N GLU A 353 34.58 10.71 11.88
CA GLU A 353 35.09 10.90 13.24
C GLU A 353 33.91 10.89 14.22
N THR A 354 34.16 10.35 15.40
CA THR A 354 33.11 10.13 16.41
C THR A 354 32.36 11.43 16.71
N GLY A 355 31.07 11.44 16.38
CA GLY A 355 30.17 12.56 16.67
C GLY A 355 29.58 13.28 15.44
N ASP A 356 30.16 13.10 14.27
CA ASP A 356 29.69 13.76 13.05
C ASP A 356 28.40 13.15 12.49
N ALA A 357 27.69 13.96 11.71
CA ALA A 357 26.51 13.51 10.98
C ALA A 357 26.84 12.29 10.11
N VAL A 358 25.90 11.35 9.99
CA VAL A 358 26.07 10.18 9.11
C VAL A 358 26.00 10.66 7.67
N SER A 359 27.16 10.68 6.98
CA SER A 359 27.23 10.96 5.55
C SER A 359 26.88 9.70 4.73
N VAL A 360 26.56 9.90 3.46
CA VAL A 360 26.23 8.81 2.54
C VAL A 360 27.10 8.89 1.28
N ARG A 361 27.64 7.76 0.85
CA ARG A 361 28.35 7.63 -0.41
C ARG A 361 27.40 7.14 -1.50
N SER A 362 27.26 7.90 -2.57
CA SER A 362 26.45 7.48 -3.71
C SER A 362 27.12 6.36 -4.50
N LEU A 363 26.36 5.31 -4.81
CA LEU A 363 26.75 4.20 -5.66
C LEU A 363 26.27 4.37 -7.10
N THR A 364 25.43 5.38 -7.37
CA THR A 364 24.89 5.67 -8.68
C THR A 364 25.31 7.05 -9.19
N THR A 365 25.20 7.25 -10.51
CA THR A 365 25.28 8.58 -11.16
C THR A 365 24.03 9.40 -10.84
N SER A 366 24.01 10.68 -11.25
CA SER A 366 22.82 11.54 -11.20
C SER A 366 21.63 11.01 -12.05
N HIS A 367 21.91 10.13 -13.00
CA HIS A 367 20.91 9.49 -13.86
C HIS A 367 20.45 8.11 -13.33
N GLY A 368 20.87 7.72 -12.13
CA GLY A 368 20.48 6.45 -11.50
C GLY A 368 21.21 5.21 -12.04
N MET A 369 22.28 5.36 -12.82
CA MET A 369 23.11 4.24 -13.30
C MET A 369 24.12 3.83 -12.24
N LEU A 370 24.37 2.54 -12.06
CA LEU A 370 25.34 2.03 -11.10
C LEU A 370 26.77 2.39 -11.54
N ARG A 371 27.52 3.11 -10.67
CA ARG A 371 28.90 3.55 -10.94
C ARG A 371 29.93 3.03 -9.95
N ALA A 372 29.48 2.49 -8.82
CA ALA A 372 30.36 1.97 -7.80
C ALA A 372 29.68 0.83 -7.04
N LEU A 373 30.49 -0.07 -6.49
CA LEU A 373 30.05 -1.15 -5.61
C LEU A 373 30.17 -0.71 -4.13
N PRO A 374 29.39 -1.33 -3.22
CA PRO A 374 29.45 -1.01 -1.81
C PRO A 374 30.80 -1.41 -1.21
N ARG A 375 31.30 -0.61 -0.28
CA ARG A 375 32.53 -0.91 0.48
C ARG A 375 32.28 -1.92 1.59
N ARG A 376 31.04 -1.93 2.11
CA ARG A 376 30.63 -2.85 3.16
C ARG A 376 29.74 -3.93 2.54
N VAL A 377 30.16 -5.18 2.73
CA VAL A 377 29.36 -6.35 2.39
C VAL A 377 29.18 -7.15 3.67
N ARG A 378 27.94 -7.36 4.10
CA ARG A 378 27.68 -8.24 5.23
C ARG A 378 28.17 -9.64 4.90
N ARG A 379 28.79 -10.29 5.86
CA ARG A 379 29.19 -11.70 5.74
C ARG A 379 27.94 -12.57 5.87
N GLY A 380 27.21 -12.69 4.77
CA GLY A 380 26.13 -13.66 4.63
C GLY A 380 26.62 -14.99 4.10
N THR A 381 25.82 -16.02 4.25
CA THR A 381 26.05 -17.39 3.79
C THR A 381 26.06 -17.55 2.27
N PHE A 382 26.04 -16.47 1.49
CA PHE A 382 25.95 -16.50 0.03
C PHE A 382 27.30 -16.30 -0.64
N ALA A 383 27.58 -17.19 -1.56
CA ALA A 383 28.75 -17.16 -2.41
C ALA A 383 28.73 -15.94 -3.35
N GLY A 384 29.78 -15.14 -3.31
CA GLY A 384 30.09 -14.11 -4.27
C GLY A 384 29.82 -12.68 -3.76
N GLY A 385 30.81 -11.82 -4.00
CA GLY A 385 30.67 -10.36 -3.86
C GLY A 385 29.84 -9.77 -5.01
N PRO A 386 29.56 -8.47 -4.94
CA PRO A 386 28.92 -7.77 -6.06
C PRO A 386 29.87 -7.75 -7.27
N SER A 387 29.30 -7.99 -8.47
CA SER A 387 30.10 -8.06 -9.70
C SER A 387 30.40 -6.67 -10.27
N PRO A 388 31.68 -6.38 -10.62
CA PRO A 388 32.03 -5.15 -11.35
C PRO A 388 31.34 -5.01 -12.71
N GLU A 389 30.87 -6.09 -13.32
CA GLU A 389 30.14 -6.10 -14.59
C GLU A 389 28.76 -5.40 -14.50
N TRP A 390 28.27 -5.11 -13.31
CA TRP A 390 27.01 -4.37 -13.12
C TRP A 390 27.22 -2.85 -13.22
N ILE A 391 28.46 -2.38 -13.16
CA ILE A 391 28.79 -0.96 -13.33
C ILE A 391 28.48 -0.54 -14.75
N GLU A 392 27.69 0.49 -14.88
CA GLU A 392 27.22 1.03 -16.14
C GLU A 392 28.10 2.21 -16.55
N SER A 393 28.51 2.25 -17.83
CA SER A 393 29.37 3.29 -18.39
C SER A 393 28.59 4.48 -18.95
#